data_c4ad3df5a05126adc230309207e8aecc
#
_entry.id   c4ad3df5a05126adc230309207e8aecc
#
_cell.length_a   1.000
_cell.length_b   1.000
_cell.length_c   1.000
_cell.angle_alpha   90.00
_cell.angle_beta   90.00
_cell.angle_gamma   90.00
#
_symmetry.space_group_name_H-M   'P 1'
#
loop_
_entity.id
_entity.type
_entity.pdbx_description
1 polymer ?
#
loop_
_entity_poly.entity_id
_entity_poly.type
_entity_poly.pdbx_seq_one_letter_code
_entity_poly.pdbx_strand_id
1 'polypeptide(L)'
;MSTGQTEATRTEEHAAPREAWDAIAHGYDRYVAPQEVDLANDALRLVGLQPNERFLDVAAGTGGLCLPAARLGADVLATDWSAAMIERFEARVRDEGLGKAEGRVMDCHALDLPDDSFDVAGSQFGVMLVPDQPRALREMVRVTRPGGRVCVIAYGLPADVEFLQLFISALTAVAPNFPGLPDDPPPLEFQVSDADVLRRRMSDAGLREVRVERKAERPAFASGQEMWDWVLNGNPIPGVLVADLDDDQRAQLREALDGMVRERAGADGRALLTNAVNIGFGVK
;
A
#
# COMPACT_ATOMS: atom_id res chain seq x y z
N MET A 1 22.74 -15.31 20.91
CA MET A 1 21.26 -15.24 20.96
C MET A 1 20.80 -13.81 21.31
N SER A 2 21.36 -12.76 20.70
CA SER A 2 21.01 -11.37 21.05
C SER A 2 20.74 -10.44 19.83
N THR A 3 20.80 -10.96 18.62
CA THR A 3 20.64 -10.14 17.40
C THR A 3 19.18 -10.02 16.92
N GLY A 4 18.34 -11.01 17.20
CA GLY A 4 16.95 -10.99 16.73
C GLY A 4 16.00 -10.07 17.52
N GLN A 5 16.26 -9.81 18.80
CA GLN A 5 15.44 -8.89 19.61
C GLN A 5 15.70 -7.41 19.29
N THR A 6 16.92 -7.07 18.84
CA THR A 6 17.30 -5.69 18.51
C THR A 6 16.73 -5.24 17.16
N GLU A 7 16.53 -6.16 16.23
CA GLU A 7 16.02 -5.84 14.88
C GLU A 7 14.49 -5.66 14.88
N ALA A 8 13.75 -6.53 15.59
CA ALA A 8 12.30 -6.41 15.77
C ALA A 8 11.92 -5.10 16.50
N THR A 9 12.64 -4.73 17.55
CA THR A 9 12.38 -3.49 18.31
C THR A 9 12.65 -2.22 17.48
N ARG A 10 13.65 -2.24 16.59
CA ARG A 10 13.95 -1.12 15.68
C ARG A 10 12.89 -0.96 14.58
N THR A 11 12.31 -2.05 14.11
CA THR A 11 11.29 -2.03 13.03
C THR A 11 9.94 -1.58 13.57
N GLU A 12 9.60 -1.89 14.82
CA GLU A 12 8.41 -1.39 15.50
C GLU A 12 8.43 0.14 15.70
N GLU A 13 9.60 0.74 15.89
CA GLU A 13 9.76 2.20 16.04
C GLU A 13 9.47 2.98 14.72
N HIS A 14 9.46 2.32 13.57
CA HIS A 14 9.26 2.94 12.26
C HIS A 14 7.86 2.71 11.67
N ALA A 15 7.03 1.90 12.30
CA ALA A 15 5.66 1.71 11.89
C ALA A 15 4.77 2.85 12.36
N ALA A 16 3.92 3.38 11.46
CA ALA A 16 2.93 4.37 11.86
C ALA A 16 1.92 3.75 12.83
N PRO A 17 1.58 4.43 13.93
CA PRO A 17 0.60 3.92 14.88
C PRO A 17 -0.79 3.86 14.24
N ARG A 18 -1.67 3.03 14.80
CA ARG A 18 -3.04 2.82 14.29
C ARG A 18 -3.81 4.13 14.15
N GLU A 19 -3.68 5.03 15.13
CA GLU A 19 -4.37 6.32 15.17
C GLU A 19 -3.98 7.22 13.99
N ALA A 20 -2.77 7.08 13.49
CA ALA A 20 -2.33 7.83 12.30
C ALA A 20 -3.03 7.34 11.03
N TRP A 21 -3.29 6.03 10.92
CA TRP A 21 -4.09 5.46 9.83
C TRP A 21 -5.57 5.82 9.95
N ASP A 22 -6.13 5.79 11.17
CA ASP A 22 -7.50 6.26 11.42
C ASP A 22 -7.66 7.72 10.98
N ALA A 23 -6.67 8.57 11.25
CA ALA A 23 -6.72 10.00 10.93
C ALA A 23 -6.75 10.27 9.42
N ILE A 24 -6.06 9.47 8.60
CA ILE A 24 -6.00 9.68 7.15
C ILE A 24 -7.09 8.94 6.37
N ALA A 25 -7.89 8.06 6.99
CA ALA A 25 -8.82 7.16 6.29
C ALA A 25 -9.76 7.88 5.32
N HIS A 26 -10.29 9.06 5.70
CA HIS A 26 -11.14 9.86 4.82
C HIS A 26 -10.40 10.40 3.59
N GLY A 27 -9.19 10.91 3.79
CA GLY A 27 -8.37 11.44 2.71
C GLY A 27 -7.86 10.31 1.79
N TYR A 28 -7.48 9.16 2.36
CA TYR A 28 -7.11 7.98 1.59
C TYR A 28 -8.22 7.56 0.62
N ASP A 29 -9.45 7.43 1.14
CA ASP A 29 -10.62 7.07 0.33
C ASP A 29 -10.89 8.09 -0.79
N ARG A 30 -10.65 9.38 -0.54
CA ARG A 30 -10.92 10.46 -1.48
C ARG A 30 -9.84 10.64 -2.54
N TYR A 31 -8.57 10.59 -2.16
CA TYR A 31 -7.45 11.02 -3.00
C TYR A 31 -6.62 9.85 -3.54
N VAL A 32 -6.52 8.74 -2.81
CA VAL A 32 -5.58 7.64 -3.09
C VAL A 32 -6.28 6.45 -3.74
N ALA A 33 -7.24 5.86 -3.06
CA ALA A 33 -7.91 4.65 -3.52
C ALA A 33 -8.47 4.72 -4.96
N PRO A 34 -9.01 5.86 -5.45
CA PRO A 34 -9.49 5.94 -6.83
C PRO A 34 -8.38 5.80 -7.90
N GLN A 35 -7.15 6.12 -7.56
CA GLN A 35 -6.01 6.08 -8.49
C GLN A 35 -5.33 4.69 -8.55
N GLU A 36 -5.68 3.78 -7.65
CA GLU A 36 -5.08 2.45 -7.50
C GLU A 36 -5.86 1.32 -8.21
N VAL A 37 -7.04 1.61 -8.75
CA VAL A 37 -7.99 0.60 -9.29
C VAL A 37 -7.40 -0.21 -10.45
N ASP A 38 -6.67 0.41 -11.36
CA ASP A 38 -6.08 -0.29 -12.52
C ASP A 38 -5.03 -1.30 -12.05
N LEU A 39 -4.23 -0.93 -11.06
CA LEU A 39 -3.22 -1.81 -10.46
C LEU A 39 -3.88 -3.01 -9.75
N ALA A 40 -4.97 -2.77 -9.01
CA ALA A 40 -5.75 -3.82 -8.40
C ALA A 40 -6.29 -4.81 -9.44
N ASN A 41 -6.87 -4.32 -10.53
CA ASN A 41 -7.37 -5.16 -11.63
C ASN A 41 -6.25 -5.99 -12.27
N ASP A 42 -5.06 -5.43 -12.44
CA ASP A 42 -3.88 -6.14 -12.92
C ASP A 42 -3.49 -7.29 -11.98
N ALA A 43 -3.43 -7.03 -10.68
CA ALA A 43 -3.08 -8.05 -9.67
C ALA A 43 -4.11 -9.18 -9.62
N LEU A 44 -5.40 -8.85 -9.60
CA LEU A 44 -6.49 -9.85 -9.58
C LEU A 44 -6.47 -10.72 -10.84
N ARG A 45 -6.14 -10.16 -12.00
CA ARG A 45 -5.96 -10.92 -13.25
C ARG A 45 -4.74 -11.83 -13.17
N LEU A 46 -3.61 -11.35 -12.66
CA LEU A 46 -2.36 -12.13 -12.54
C LEU A 46 -2.52 -13.30 -11.56
N VAL A 47 -3.20 -13.09 -10.44
CA VAL A 47 -3.49 -14.15 -9.47
C VAL A 47 -4.63 -15.07 -9.95
N GLY A 48 -5.35 -14.67 -11.00
CA GLY A 48 -6.41 -15.45 -11.64
C GLY A 48 -7.66 -15.60 -10.78
N LEU A 49 -8.07 -14.55 -10.04
CA LEU A 49 -9.28 -14.57 -9.22
C LEU A 49 -10.52 -14.88 -10.07
N GLN A 50 -11.36 -15.81 -9.60
CA GLN A 50 -12.60 -16.20 -10.26
C GLN A 50 -13.83 -15.76 -9.45
N PRO A 51 -15.00 -15.56 -10.11
CA PRO A 51 -16.27 -15.34 -9.41
C PRO A 51 -16.58 -16.47 -8.42
N ASN A 52 -17.15 -16.12 -7.27
CA ASN A 52 -17.49 -17.00 -6.15
C ASN A 52 -16.29 -17.63 -5.41
N GLU A 53 -15.04 -17.30 -5.75
CA GLU A 53 -13.91 -17.62 -4.90
C GLU A 53 -13.94 -16.77 -3.63
N ARG A 54 -13.48 -17.34 -2.52
CA ARG A 54 -13.30 -16.61 -1.26
C ARG A 54 -12.00 -15.85 -1.31
N PHE A 55 -12.10 -14.53 -1.28
CA PHE A 55 -10.96 -13.60 -1.35
C PHE A 55 -10.77 -12.89 0.00
N LEU A 56 -9.56 -12.96 0.54
CA LEU A 56 -9.14 -12.18 1.70
C LEU A 56 -8.26 -11.01 1.25
N ASP A 57 -8.60 -9.80 1.66
CA ASP A 57 -7.72 -8.63 1.52
C ASP A 57 -7.13 -8.27 2.89
N VAL A 58 -5.80 -8.27 2.99
CA VAL A 58 -5.06 -8.05 4.24
C VAL A 58 -4.44 -6.66 4.25
N ALA A 59 -4.69 -5.89 5.31
CA ALA A 59 -4.41 -4.47 5.39
C ALA A 59 -5.07 -3.74 4.20
N ALA A 60 -6.37 -3.92 4.10
CA ALA A 60 -7.19 -3.57 2.94
C ALA A 60 -7.44 -2.07 2.77
N GLY A 61 -7.15 -1.28 3.80
CA GLY A 61 -7.48 0.14 3.81
C GLY A 61 -8.97 0.36 3.53
N THR A 62 -9.27 1.29 2.63
CA THR A 62 -10.64 1.61 2.22
C THR A 62 -11.16 0.75 1.06
N GLY A 63 -10.43 -0.33 0.70
CA GLY A 63 -10.89 -1.33 -0.26
C GLY A 63 -10.28 -1.25 -1.66
N GLY A 64 -9.06 -0.73 -1.80
CA GLY A 64 -8.38 -0.58 -3.08
C GLY A 64 -8.33 -1.87 -3.91
N LEU A 65 -8.04 -3.00 -3.29
CA LEU A 65 -7.99 -4.31 -3.95
C LEU A 65 -9.30 -5.09 -3.82
N CYS A 66 -9.92 -5.10 -2.64
CA CYS A 66 -11.08 -5.94 -2.38
C CYS A 66 -12.38 -5.46 -3.04
N LEU A 67 -12.59 -4.15 -3.28
CA LEU A 67 -13.76 -3.69 -4.03
C LEU A 67 -13.73 -4.14 -5.50
N PRO A 68 -12.62 -4.02 -6.25
CA PRO A 68 -12.50 -4.67 -7.56
C PRO A 68 -12.75 -6.18 -7.51
N ALA A 69 -12.26 -6.91 -6.50
CA ALA A 69 -12.53 -8.33 -6.33
C ALA A 69 -14.03 -8.64 -6.12
N ALA A 70 -14.72 -7.83 -5.29
CA ALA A 70 -16.15 -7.97 -5.07
C ALA A 70 -16.97 -7.67 -6.35
N ARG A 71 -16.57 -6.69 -7.15
CA ARG A 71 -17.20 -6.39 -8.47
C ARG A 71 -17.01 -7.52 -9.47
N LEU A 72 -15.92 -8.31 -9.37
CA LEU A 72 -15.73 -9.55 -10.15
C LEU A 72 -16.61 -10.71 -9.66
N GLY A 73 -17.33 -10.55 -8.54
CA GLY A 73 -18.23 -11.55 -7.98
C GLY A 73 -17.60 -12.50 -6.97
N ALA A 74 -16.40 -12.20 -6.47
CA ALA A 74 -15.78 -12.94 -5.37
C ALA A 74 -16.57 -12.75 -4.06
N ASP A 75 -16.39 -13.69 -3.12
CA ASP A 75 -16.86 -13.61 -1.73
C ASP A 75 -15.72 -13.01 -0.90
N VAL A 76 -15.86 -11.74 -0.51
CA VAL A 76 -14.74 -10.90 -0.03
C VAL A 76 -14.78 -10.67 1.46
N LEU A 77 -13.66 -10.92 2.13
CA LEU A 77 -13.37 -10.42 3.47
C LEU A 77 -12.21 -9.41 3.39
N ALA A 78 -12.47 -8.17 3.78
CA ALA A 78 -11.44 -7.15 3.98
C ALA A 78 -11.04 -7.09 5.45
N THR A 79 -9.73 -7.10 5.73
CA THR A 79 -9.21 -6.93 7.10
C THR A 79 -8.24 -5.76 7.15
N ASP A 80 -8.38 -4.93 8.16
CA ASP A 80 -7.44 -3.84 8.45
C ASP A 80 -7.42 -3.61 9.97
N TRP A 81 -6.32 -3.12 10.52
CA TRP A 81 -6.28 -2.82 11.94
C TRP A 81 -6.94 -1.48 12.29
N SER A 82 -7.08 -0.57 11.30
CA SER A 82 -7.78 0.70 11.42
C SER A 82 -9.29 0.50 11.30
N ALA A 83 -10.01 0.84 12.35
CA ALA A 83 -11.48 0.80 12.34
C ALA A 83 -12.06 1.83 11.36
N ALA A 84 -11.41 3.00 11.22
CA ALA A 84 -11.84 4.05 10.30
C ALA A 84 -11.69 3.63 8.83
N MET A 85 -10.64 2.85 8.48
CA MET A 85 -10.48 2.28 7.15
C MET A 85 -11.61 1.31 6.83
N ILE A 86 -11.90 0.36 7.75
CA ILE A 86 -12.98 -0.62 7.58
C ILE A 86 -14.34 0.06 7.47
N GLU A 87 -14.62 1.10 8.27
CA GLU A 87 -15.86 1.86 8.17
C GLU A 87 -16.07 2.49 6.78
N ARG A 88 -14.99 3.03 6.19
CA ARG A 88 -15.00 3.58 4.82
C ARG A 88 -15.24 2.49 3.78
N PHE A 89 -14.54 1.37 3.89
CA PHE A 89 -14.78 0.23 3.03
C PHE A 89 -16.24 -0.23 3.07
N GLU A 90 -16.81 -0.43 4.26
CA GLU A 90 -18.19 -0.86 4.42
C GLU A 90 -19.20 0.16 3.88
N ALA A 91 -18.91 1.46 3.99
CA ALA A 91 -19.73 2.50 3.37
C ALA A 91 -19.79 2.32 1.85
N ARG A 92 -18.64 2.10 1.21
CA ARG A 92 -18.56 1.85 -0.23
C ARG A 92 -19.26 0.54 -0.64
N VAL A 93 -19.10 -0.52 0.15
CA VAL A 93 -19.83 -1.78 -0.05
C VAL A 93 -21.34 -1.57 -0.07
N ARG A 94 -21.86 -0.77 0.88
CA ARG A 94 -23.31 -0.43 0.93
C ARG A 94 -23.73 0.41 -0.26
N ASP A 95 -22.96 1.46 -0.58
CA ASP A 95 -23.28 2.40 -1.67
C ASP A 95 -23.29 1.69 -3.04
N GLU A 96 -22.41 0.71 -3.25
CA GLU A 96 -22.31 -0.08 -4.48
C GLU A 96 -23.19 -1.33 -4.49
N GLY A 97 -23.83 -1.68 -3.37
CA GLY A 97 -24.67 -2.88 -3.26
C GLY A 97 -23.89 -4.21 -3.36
N LEU A 98 -22.64 -4.26 -2.90
CA LEU A 98 -21.75 -5.42 -2.96
C LEU A 98 -22.02 -6.41 -1.81
N GLY A 99 -23.16 -7.10 -1.84
CA GLY A 99 -23.66 -7.93 -0.74
C GLY A 99 -22.82 -9.16 -0.36
N LYS A 100 -21.72 -9.44 -1.06
CA LYS A 100 -20.75 -10.51 -0.75
C LYS A 100 -19.43 -9.98 -0.22
N ALA A 101 -19.37 -8.74 0.23
CA ALA A 101 -18.18 -8.14 0.80
C ALA A 101 -18.45 -7.69 2.22
N GLU A 102 -17.57 -8.05 3.15
CA GLU A 102 -17.61 -7.63 4.55
C GLU A 102 -16.24 -7.15 5.02
N GLY A 103 -16.22 -6.25 6.02
CA GLY A 103 -15.02 -5.72 6.64
C GLY A 103 -14.87 -6.21 8.09
N ARG A 104 -13.63 -6.47 8.54
CA ARG A 104 -13.33 -6.78 9.93
C ARG A 104 -12.05 -6.10 10.39
N VAL A 105 -12.08 -5.56 11.61
CA VAL A 105 -10.87 -5.00 12.23
C VAL A 105 -10.01 -6.15 12.74
N MET A 106 -8.80 -6.33 12.17
CA MET A 106 -7.86 -7.38 12.55
C MET A 106 -6.41 -6.91 12.41
N ASP A 107 -5.52 -7.46 13.23
CA ASP A 107 -4.08 -7.36 13.04
C ASP A 107 -3.61 -8.42 12.03
N CYS A 108 -2.95 -7.99 10.96
CA CYS A 108 -2.42 -8.89 9.93
C CYS A 108 -1.34 -9.86 10.44
N HIS A 109 -0.73 -9.60 11.59
CA HIS A 109 0.24 -10.49 12.23
C HIS A 109 -0.39 -11.63 13.03
N ALA A 110 -1.73 -11.59 13.26
CA ALA A 110 -2.45 -12.59 14.04
C ALA A 110 -3.93 -12.60 13.59
N LEU A 111 -4.18 -13.07 12.36
CA LEU A 111 -5.53 -13.13 11.81
C LEU A 111 -6.39 -14.14 12.57
N ASP A 112 -7.49 -13.66 13.16
CA ASP A 112 -8.50 -14.53 13.81
C ASP A 112 -9.39 -15.21 12.76
N LEU A 113 -8.74 -16.02 11.92
CA LEU A 113 -9.33 -16.74 10.81
C LEU A 113 -8.80 -18.18 10.79
N PRO A 114 -9.66 -19.16 10.42
CA PRO A 114 -9.23 -20.55 10.30
C PRO A 114 -8.15 -20.75 9.23
N ASP A 115 -7.30 -21.73 9.42
CA ASP A 115 -6.39 -22.19 8.38
C ASP A 115 -7.18 -22.63 7.12
N ASP A 116 -6.55 -22.53 5.96
CA ASP A 116 -7.05 -23.09 4.71
C ASP A 116 -8.46 -22.65 4.29
N SER A 117 -8.86 -21.42 4.66
CA SER A 117 -10.23 -20.92 4.53
C SER A 117 -10.49 -20.00 3.34
N PHE A 118 -9.45 -19.58 2.61
CA PHE A 118 -9.58 -18.70 1.44
C PHE A 118 -8.96 -19.32 0.19
N ASP A 119 -9.56 -19.03 -0.97
CA ASP A 119 -9.03 -19.43 -2.28
C ASP A 119 -7.87 -18.54 -2.70
N VAL A 120 -7.99 -17.23 -2.39
CA VAL A 120 -7.00 -16.21 -2.70
C VAL A 120 -6.86 -15.27 -1.50
N ALA A 121 -5.62 -14.92 -1.15
CA ALA A 121 -5.32 -13.81 -0.25
C ALA A 121 -4.51 -12.73 -0.99
N GLY A 122 -4.85 -11.46 -0.78
CA GLY A 122 -4.19 -10.32 -1.39
C GLY A 122 -3.80 -9.26 -0.38
N SER A 123 -2.86 -8.40 -0.75
CA SER A 123 -2.57 -7.15 -0.04
C SER A 123 -2.00 -6.14 -1.03
N GLN A 124 -2.62 -4.97 -1.13
CA GLN A 124 -2.16 -3.88 -1.97
C GLN A 124 -1.57 -2.77 -1.10
N PHE A 125 -0.26 -2.56 -1.20
CA PHE A 125 0.50 -1.59 -0.42
C PHE A 125 0.37 -1.72 1.11
N GLY A 126 -0.28 -2.78 1.62
CA GLY A 126 -0.54 -2.99 3.04
C GLY A 126 0.63 -3.68 3.75
N VAL A 127 0.93 -4.94 3.40
CA VAL A 127 1.96 -5.74 4.11
C VAL A 127 3.38 -5.20 3.98
N MET A 128 3.66 -4.29 3.07
CA MET A 128 4.95 -3.61 3.00
C MET A 128 5.14 -2.56 4.10
N LEU A 129 4.05 -2.07 4.71
CA LEU A 129 4.03 -1.00 5.72
C LEU A 129 3.98 -1.51 7.15
N VAL A 130 3.93 -2.84 7.35
CA VAL A 130 3.85 -3.43 8.69
C VAL A 130 5.23 -3.81 9.23
N PRO A 131 5.44 -3.77 10.57
CA PRO A 131 6.76 -3.98 11.15
C PRO A 131 7.32 -5.40 10.95
N ASP A 132 6.50 -6.44 11.03
CA ASP A 132 6.89 -7.84 10.79
C ASP A 132 6.25 -8.37 9.49
N GLN A 133 6.74 -7.86 8.35
CA GLN A 133 6.27 -8.28 7.03
C GLN A 133 6.34 -9.81 6.81
N PRO A 134 7.41 -10.52 7.25
CA PRO A 134 7.45 -11.98 7.16
C PRO A 134 6.32 -12.67 7.93
N ARG A 135 5.93 -12.17 9.10
CA ARG A 135 4.83 -12.73 9.89
C ARG A 135 3.49 -12.51 9.20
N ALA A 136 3.23 -11.30 8.71
CA ALA A 136 2.01 -11.00 7.97
C ALA A 136 1.89 -11.90 6.72
N LEU A 137 2.96 -12.11 5.97
CA LEU A 137 2.98 -13.02 4.83
C LEU A 137 2.68 -14.47 5.23
N ARG A 138 3.26 -14.97 6.36
CA ARG A 138 2.96 -16.31 6.87
C ARG A 138 1.48 -16.46 7.26
N GLU A 139 0.87 -15.44 7.84
CA GLU A 139 -0.57 -15.46 8.16
C GLU A 139 -1.42 -15.50 6.88
N MET A 140 -1.10 -14.71 5.86
CA MET A 140 -1.76 -14.81 4.55
C MET A 140 -1.68 -16.23 3.98
N VAL A 141 -0.49 -16.85 4.03
CA VAL A 141 -0.31 -18.23 3.57
C VAL A 141 -1.06 -19.23 4.45
N ARG A 142 -1.07 -19.06 5.78
CA ARG A 142 -1.77 -19.96 6.69
C ARG A 142 -3.26 -20.03 6.36
N VAL A 143 -3.92 -18.89 6.20
CA VAL A 143 -5.36 -18.83 5.94
C VAL A 143 -5.75 -19.18 4.50
N THR A 144 -4.82 -19.17 3.57
CA THR A 144 -5.03 -19.62 2.19
C THR A 144 -5.02 -21.13 2.14
N ARG A 145 -5.97 -21.77 1.42
CA ARG A 145 -6.05 -23.24 1.30
C ARG A 145 -4.90 -23.81 0.46
N PRO A 146 -4.56 -25.11 0.60
CA PRO A 146 -3.63 -25.78 -0.31
C PRO A 146 -4.08 -25.65 -1.78
N GLY A 147 -3.15 -25.24 -2.65
CA GLY A 147 -3.43 -24.89 -4.05
C GLY A 147 -4.12 -23.53 -4.23
N GLY A 148 -4.41 -22.80 -3.15
CA GLY A 148 -4.84 -21.41 -3.21
C GLY A 148 -3.67 -20.48 -3.55
N ARG A 149 -3.96 -19.21 -3.76
CA ARG A 149 -2.99 -18.25 -4.32
C ARG A 149 -2.87 -17.03 -3.40
N VAL A 150 -1.67 -16.45 -3.37
CA VAL A 150 -1.41 -15.20 -2.64
C VAL A 150 -0.83 -14.18 -3.60
N CYS A 151 -1.30 -12.92 -3.54
CA CYS A 151 -0.69 -11.80 -4.25
C CYS A 151 -0.36 -10.63 -3.30
N VAL A 152 0.76 -9.96 -3.60
CA VAL A 152 1.23 -8.78 -2.84
C VAL A 152 1.65 -7.71 -3.84
N ILE A 153 1.17 -6.50 -3.62
CA ILE A 153 1.56 -5.31 -4.37
C ILE A 153 2.40 -4.43 -3.46
N ALA A 154 3.60 -4.08 -3.91
CA ALA A 154 4.52 -3.20 -3.19
C ALA A 154 5.22 -2.25 -4.16
N TYR A 155 5.71 -1.11 -3.66
CA TYR A 155 6.53 -0.22 -4.50
C TYR A 155 7.80 -0.92 -4.97
N GLY A 156 8.26 -0.51 -6.16
CA GLY A 156 9.58 -0.82 -6.69
C GLY A 156 10.69 0.01 -6.02
N LEU A 157 11.87 0.02 -6.64
CA LEU A 157 13.02 0.74 -6.09
C LEU A 157 12.68 2.25 -5.92
N PRO A 158 13.09 2.88 -4.81
CA PRO A 158 12.79 4.29 -4.55
C PRO A 158 13.16 5.23 -5.70
N ALA A 159 14.28 4.94 -6.39
CA ALA A 159 14.74 5.73 -7.54
C ALA A 159 13.77 5.71 -8.74
N ASP A 160 12.92 4.66 -8.84
CA ASP A 160 11.94 4.47 -9.91
C ASP A 160 10.52 4.86 -9.49
N VAL A 161 10.34 5.48 -8.30
CA VAL A 161 9.07 5.98 -7.77
C VAL A 161 9.04 7.50 -7.92
N GLU A 162 8.42 7.98 -9.01
CA GLU A 162 8.55 9.37 -9.44
C GLU A 162 7.95 10.37 -8.43
N PHE A 163 6.79 10.06 -7.82
CA PHE A 163 6.20 10.95 -6.82
C PHE A 163 7.14 11.16 -5.62
N LEU A 164 7.84 10.10 -5.19
CA LEU A 164 8.78 10.17 -4.09
C LEU A 164 9.96 11.07 -4.44
N GLN A 165 10.52 10.92 -5.65
CA GLN A 165 11.63 11.75 -6.12
C GLN A 165 11.24 13.24 -6.16
N LEU A 166 10.04 13.55 -6.64
CA LEU A 166 9.51 14.92 -6.67
C LEU A 166 9.30 15.47 -5.28
N PHE A 167 8.65 14.69 -4.40
CA PHE A 167 8.36 15.12 -3.03
C PHE A 167 9.65 15.36 -2.24
N ILE A 168 10.61 14.44 -2.28
CA ILE A 168 11.91 14.58 -1.59
C ILE A 168 12.73 15.72 -2.17
N SER A 169 12.73 15.93 -3.50
CA SER A 169 13.39 17.08 -4.13
C SER A 169 12.81 18.41 -3.64
N ALA A 170 11.48 18.52 -3.63
CA ALA A 170 10.80 19.74 -3.15
C ALA A 170 11.04 19.96 -1.65
N LEU A 171 10.99 18.92 -0.84
CA LEU A 171 11.27 18.98 0.61
C LEU A 171 12.70 19.43 0.88
N THR A 172 13.69 18.89 0.17
CA THR A 172 15.10 19.26 0.32
C THR A 172 15.34 20.72 -0.06
N ALA A 173 14.61 21.24 -1.05
CA ALA A 173 14.73 22.65 -1.46
C ALA A 173 14.24 23.63 -0.38
N VAL A 174 13.21 23.28 0.39
CA VAL A 174 12.63 24.15 1.44
C VAL A 174 13.18 23.86 2.84
N ALA A 175 13.73 22.66 3.05
CA ALA A 175 14.33 22.21 4.31
C ALA A 175 15.77 21.71 4.04
N PRO A 176 16.76 22.60 3.88
CA PRO A 176 18.13 22.22 3.50
C PRO A 176 18.83 21.27 4.50
N ASN A 177 18.33 21.22 5.74
CA ASN A 177 18.84 20.33 6.79
C ASN A 177 18.14 18.96 6.80
N PHE A 178 17.21 18.70 5.90
CA PHE A 178 16.57 17.38 5.79
C PHE A 178 17.63 16.32 5.43
N PRO A 179 17.81 15.30 6.28
CA PRO A 179 18.92 14.34 6.11
C PRO A 179 18.70 13.32 4.97
N GLY A 180 17.52 13.37 4.30
CA GLY A 180 17.08 12.32 3.39
C GLY A 180 16.36 11.17 4.10
N LEU A 181 15.93 10.19 3.32
CA LEU A 181 15.39 8.96 3.88
C LEU A 181 16.54 8.07 4.39
N PRO A 182 16.34 7.29 5.47
CA PRO A 182 17.37 6.36 5.95
C PRO A 182 17.64 5.26 4.91
N ASP A 183 18.91 4.86 4.80
CA ASP A 183 19.33 3.81 3.87
C ASP A 183 19.41 2.42 4.55
N ASP A 184 19.67 2.36 5.87
CA ASP A 184 19.85 1.13 6.63
C ASP A 184 19.32 1.24 8.07
N PRO A 185 18.19 0.61 8.40
CA PRO A 185 17.26 0.01 7.43
C PRO A 185 16.54 1.07 6.60
N PRO A 186 16.18 0.77 5.35
CA PRO A 186 15.32 1.65 4.57
C PRO A 186 13.91 1.71 5.19
N PRO A 187 13.10 2.73 4.86
CA PRO A 187 11.69 2.78 5.25
C PRO A 187 10.96 1.48 4.93
N LEU A 188 9.96 1.12 5.72
CA LEU A 188 9.26 -0.18 5.63
C LEU A 188 8.78 -0.49 4.21
N GLU A 189 8.19 0.48 3.53
CA GLU A 189 7.68 0.35 2.17
C GLU A 189 8.75 -0.04 1.14
N PHE A 190 10.03 0.23 1.42
CA PHE A 190 11.14 -0.07 0.51
C PHE A 190 11.95 -1.31 0.89
N GLN A 191 11.63 -1.97 2.00
CA GLN A 191 12.31 -3.22 2.41
C GLN A 191 12.00 -4.41 1.49
N VAL A 192 10.95 -4.32 0.66
CA VAL A 192 10.56 -5.30 -0.36
C VAL A 192 10.52 -4.71 -1.77
N SER A 193 11.15 -3.56 -1.98
CA SER A 193 11.17 -2.85 -3.27
C SER A 193 11.97 -3.57 -4.36
N ASP A 194 12.98 -4.35 -3.98
CA ASP A 194 13.67 -5.24 -4.90
C ASP A 194 12.82 -6.49 -5.18
N ALA A 195 12.57 -6.78 -6.46
CA ALA A 195 11.73 -7.89 -6.89
C ALA A 195 12.24 -9.26 -6.42
N ASP A 196 13.56 -9.44 -6.28
CA ASP A 196 14.15 -10.69 -5.79
C ASP A 196 14.01 -10.81 -4.27
N VAL A 197 14.04 -9.69 -3.54
CA VAL A 197 13.72 -9.65 -2.11
C VAL A 197 12.27 -10.03 -1.87
N LEU A 198 11.33 -9.41 -2.59
CA LEU A 198 9.90 -9.75 -2.50
C LEU A 198 9.67 -11.23 -2.81
N ARG A 199 10.26 -11.75 -3.90
CA ARG A 199 10.14 -13.16 -4.27
C ARG A 199 10.64 -14.08 -3.17
N ARG A 200 11.83 -13.81 -2.60
CA ARG A 200 12.38 -14.60 -1.48
C ARG A 200 11.47 -14.58 -0.27
N ARG A 201 11.00 -13.42 0.18
CA ARG A 201 10.10 -13.31 1.35
C ARG A 201 8.80 -14.10 1.16
N MET A 202 8.19 -14.04 -0.04
CA MET A 202 7.00 -14.82 -0.36
C MET A 202 7.30 -16.32 -0.37
N SER A 203 8.45 -16.75 -0.91
CA SER A 203 8.87 -18.16 -0.90
C SER A 203 9.17 -18.65 0.52
N ASP A 204 9.83 -17.84 1.34
CA ASP A 204 10.15 -18.16 2.74
C ASP A 204 8.87 -18.25 3.61
N ALA A 205 7.80 -17.56 3.22
CA ALA A 205 6.49 -17.69 3.86
C ALA A 205 5.77 -19.00 3.50
N GLY A 206 6.28 -19.80 2.55
CA GLY A 206 5.73 -21.09 2.17
C GLY A 206 5.06 -21.15 0.81
N LEU A 207 5.16 -20.09 -0.01
CA LEU A 207 4.61 -20.09 -1.36
C LEU A 207 5.56 -20.76 -2.36
N ARG A 208 4.96 -21.43 -3.33
CA ARG A 208 5.64 -22.07 -4.46
C ARG A 208 5.35 -21.30 -5.75
N GLU A 209 6.14 -21.51 -6.78
CA GLU A 209 5.99 -20.91 -8.11
C GLU A 209 5.89 -19.37 -8.06
N VAL A 210 6.59 -18.75 -7.09
CA VAL A 210 6.52 -17.32 -6.87
C VAL A 210 7.08 -16.57 -8.07
N ARG A 211 6.27 -15.67 -8.61
CA ARG A 211 6.62 -14.75 -9.70
C ARG A 211 6.44 -13.32 -9.21
N VAL A 212 7.24 -12.42 -9.74
CA VAL A 212 7.11 -10.98 -9.51
C VAL A 212 7.08 -10.29 -10.86
N GLU A 213 5.99 -9.61 -11.15
CA GLU A 213 5.86 -8.76 -12.34
C GLU A 213 6.07 -7.29 -11.95
N ARG A 214 6.90 -6.59 -12.72
CA ARG A 214 7.06 -5.15 -12.59
C ARG A 214 5.98 -4.44 -13.37
N LYS A 215 5.29 -3.54 -12.71
CA LYS A 215 4.23 -2.70 -13.26
C LYS A 215 4.51 -1.24 -12.93
N ALA A 216 3.65 -0.37 -13.38
CA ALA A 216 3.69 1.05 -13.04
C ALA A 216 2.31 1.48 -12.55
N GLU A 217 2.27 2.07 -11.37
CA GLU A 217 1.19 2.93 -10.95
C GLU A 217 1.31 4.27 -11.67
N ARG A 218 0.20 4.86 -12.09
CA ARG A 218 0.19 6.09 -12.88
C ARG A 218 -0.78 7.14 -12.33
N PRO A 219 -0.50 7.69 -11.13
CA PRO A 219 -1.34 8.75 -10.59
C PRO A 219 -1.24 10.01 -11.45
N ALA A 220 -2.38 10.71 -11.61
CA ALA A 220 -2.49 11.92 -12.41
C ALA A 220 -2.90 13.10 -11.54
N PHE A 221 -2.18 14.22 -11.63
CA PHE A 221 -2.36 15.41 -10.81
C PHE A 221 -2.58 16.65 -11.66
N ALA A 222 -3.62 17.44 -11.35
CA ALA A 222 -3.88 18.72 -11.98
C ALA A 222 -3.11 19.89 -11.33
N SER A 223 -2.61 19.71 -10.09
CA SER A 223 -1.89 20.74 -9.34
C SER A 223 -0.97 20.13 -8.30
N GLY A 224 -0.02 20.93 -7.80
CA GLY A 224 0.82 20.58 -6.66
C GLY A 224 0.00 20.35 -5.39
N GLN A 225 -1.13 21.05 -5.22
CA GLN A 225 -2.04 20.83 -4.09
C GLN A 225 -2.69 19.42 -4.15
N GLU A 226 -3.14 18.98 -5.34
CA GLU A 226 -3.70 17.64 -5.49
C GLU A 226 -2.66 16.55 -5.19
N MET A 227 -1.41 16.75 -5.65
CA MET A 227 -0.29 15.86 -5.32
C MET A 227 0.04 15.87 -3.83
N TRP A 228 0.05 17.03 -3.18
CA TRP A 228 0.26 17.18 -1.74
C TRP A 228 -0.80 16.41 -0.95
N ASP A 229 -2.08 16.60 -1.30
CA ASP A 229 -3.19 15.92 -0.63
C ASP A 229 -3.08 14.41 -0.81
N TRP A 230 -2.71 13.94 -2.00
CA TRP A 230 -2.50 12.52 -2.28
C TRP A 230 -1.34 11.94 -1.46
N VAL A 231 -0.18 12.60 -1.42
CA VAL A 231 1.01 12.14 -0.67
C VAL A 231 0.73 12.07 0.83
N LEU A 232 0.10 13.11 1.41
CA LEU A 232 -0.15 13.16 2.85
C LEU A 232 -1.27 12.23 3.32
N ASN A 233 -2.12 11.78 2.41
CA ASN A 233 -3.21 10.85 2.73
C ASN A 233 -2.92 9.41 2.26
N GLY A 234 -1.84 9.17 1.53
CA GLY A 234 -1.45 7.84 1.08
C GLY A 234 -0.74 7.02 2.17
N ASN A 235 -0.01 7.71 3.05
CA ASN A 235 0.78 7.11 4.11
C ASN A 235 1.00 8.15 5.22
N PRO A 236 0.95 7.80 6.51
CA PRO A 236 1.26 8.73 7.61
C PRO A 236 2.71 9.26 7.63
N ILE A 237 3.67 8.54 7.05
CA ILE A 237 5.10 8.89 7.07
C ILE A 237 5.39 10.28 6.47
N PRO A 238 4.87 10.68 5.28
CA PRO A 238 5.06 12.03 4.75
C PRO A 238 4.59 13.12 5.71
N GLY A 239 3.52 12.88 6.47
CA GLY A 239 3.06 13.80 7.51
C GLY A 239 4.11 14.05 8.58
N VAL A 240 4.85 13.01 8.98
CA VAL A 240 5.98 13.12 9.93
C VAL A 240 7.13 13.92 9.32
N LEU A 241 7.46 13.68 8.05
CA LEU A 241 8.56 14.39 7.37
C LEU A 241 8.32 15.90 7.25
N VAL A 242 7.06 16.34 7.22
CA VAL A 242 6.70 17.76 7.12
C VAL A 242 6.22 18.36 8.45
N ALA A 243 6.24 17.59 9.54
CA ALA A 243 5.70 18.03 10.83
C ALA A 243 6.40 19.29 11.37
N ASP A 244 7.72 19.36 11.22
CA ASP A 244 8.56 20.44 11.71
C ASP A 244 8.63 21.65 10.76
N LEU A 245 8.01 21.58 9.58
CA LEU A 245 7.95 22.73 8.67
C LEU A 245 6.98 23.79 9.19
N ASP A 246 7.41 25.06 9.16
CA ASP A 246 6.53 26.19 9.40
C ASP A 246 5.55 26.42 8.23
N ASP A 247 4.62 27.38 8.39
CA ASP A 247 3.59 27.65 7.39
C ASP A 247 4.16 28.18 6.07
N ASP A 248 5.24 28.98 6.13
CA ASP A 248 5.91 29.51 4.94
C ASP A 248 6.64 28.39 4.19
N GLN A 249 7.34 27.51 4.89
CA GLN A 249 7.99 26.34 4.30
C GLN A 249 6.98 25.38 3.67
N ARG A 250 5.84 25.14 4.33
CA ARG A 250 4.74 24.32 3.76
C ARG A 250 4.16 24.96 2.49
N ALA A 251 4.01 26.30 2.48
CA ALA A 251 3.56 27.02 1.29
C ALA A 251 4.57 26.90 0.14
N GLN A 252 5.87 27.10 0.42
CA GLN A 252 6.95 26.96 -0.56
C GLN A 252 7.04 25.53 -1.11
N LEU A 253 6.87 24.50 -0.26
CA LEU A 253 6.88 23.10 -0.68
C LEU A 253 5.73 22.84 -1.68
N ARG A 254 4.52 23.31 -1.39
CA ARG A 254 3.37 23.18 -2.30
C ARG A 254 3.60 23.93 -3.61
N GLU A 255 4.19 25.14 -3.56
CA GLU A 255 4.53 25.89 -4.76
C GLU A 255 5.57 25.16 -5.62
N ALA A 256 6.60 24.58 -4.99
CA ALA A 256 7.59 23.76 -5.68
C ALA A 256 6.95 22.55 -6.37
N LEU A 257 6.08 21.81 -5.67
CA LEU A 257 5.32 20.71 -6.24
C LEU A 257 4.43 21.17 -7.41
N ASP A 258 3.78 22.33 -7.27
CA ASP A 258 2.93 22.90 -8.31
C ASP A 258 3.72 23.26 -9.57
N GLY A 259 4.94 23.80 -9.42
CA GLY A 259 5.88 24.00 -10.51
C GLY A 259 6.23 22.70 -11.23
N MET A 260 6.59 21.66 -10.46
CA MET A 260 6.98 20.35 -11.00
C MET A 260 5.81 19.64 -11.70
N VAL A 261 4.59 19.76 -11.18
CA VAL A 261 3.37 19.22 -11.80
C VAL A 261 3.08 19.97 -13.12
N ARG A 262 3.14 21.31 -13.13
CA ARG A 262 2.93 22.10 -14.36
C ARG A 262 3.92 21.77 -15.47
N GLU A 263 5.20 21.58 -15.13
CA GLU A 263 6.24 21.20 -16.10
C GLU A 263 5.98 19.86 -16.78
N ARG A 264 5.26 18.95 -16.10
CA ARG A 264 4.92 17.60 -16.58
C ARG A 264 3.53 17.48 -17.17
N ALA A 265 2.72 18.54 -17.07
CA ALA A 265 1.32 18.50 -17.50
C ALA A 265 1.24 18.20 -19.02
N GLY A 266 0.42 17.20 -19.35
CA GLY A 266 0.08 16.86 -20.72
C GLY A 266 -0.92 17.85 -21.34
N ALA A 267 -1.42 17.50 -22.52
CA ALA A 267 -2.41 18.32 -23.23
C ALA A 267 -3.75 18.48 -22.50
N ASP A 268 -4.06 17.57 -21.59
CA ASP A 268 -5.22 17.57 -20.71
C ASP A 268 -5.03 18.43 -19.43
N GLY A 269 -3.86 19.04 -19.27
CA GLY A 269 -3.49 19.85 -18.11
C GLY A 269 -3.15 19.05 -16.86
N ARG A 270 -2.99 17.72 -16.94
CA ARG A 270 -2.60 16.85 -15.82
C ARG A 270 -1.19 16.30 -16.01
N ALA A 271 -0.44 16.22 -14.92
CA ALA A 271 0.83 15.51 -14.87
C ALA A 271 0.57 14.04 -14.55
N LEU A 272 0.97 13.15 -15.43
CA LEU A 272 0.94 11.70 -15.19
C LEU A 272 2.31 11.28 -14.66
N LEU A 273 2.38 10.86 -13.41
CA LEU A 273 3.60 10.32 -12.81
C LEU A 273 3.69 8.81 -13.03
N THR A 274 4.90 8.28 -12.96
CA THR A 274 5.15 6.84 -13.11
C THR A 274 5.88 6.33 -11.88
N ASN A 275 5.19 5.48 -11.11
CA ASN A 275 5.76 4.85 -9.92
C ASN A 275 5.97 3.36 -10.20
N ALA A 276 7.20 2.89 -10.09
CA ALA A 276 7.49 1.47 -10.21
C ALA A 276 6.81 0.67 -9.10
N VAL A 277 6.17 -0.44 -9.48
CA VAL A 277 5.46 -1.34 -8.58
C VAL A 277 5.82 -2.79 -8.90
N ASN A 278 5.97 -3.60 -7.89
CA ASN A 278 6.11 -5.04 -7.97
C ASN A 278 4.80 -5.73 -7.57
N ILE A 279 4.29 -6.61 -8.44
CA ILE A 279 3.18 -7.51 -8.12
C ILE A 279 3.76 -8.90 -7.97
N GLY A 280 3.92 -9.35 -6.73
CA GLY A 280 4.31 -10.73 -6.41
C GLY A 280 3.09 -11.63 -6.30
N PHE A 281 3.15 -12.84 -6.85
CA PHE A 281 2.10 -13.84 -6.69
C PHE A 281 2.69 -15.25 -6.69
N GLY A 282 2.03 -16.16 -5.96
CA GLY A 282 2.46 -17.53 -5.80
C GLY A 282 1.34 -18.44 -5.30
N VAL A 283 1.61 -19.74 -5.20
CA VAL A 283 0.66 -20.81 -4.83
C VAL A 283 1.09 -21.45 -3.51
N LYS A 284 0.13 -21.65 -2.58
CA LYS A 284 0.36 -22.43 -1.35
C LYS A 284 0.49 -23.92 -1.62
#